data_e1e8d2df71912b840fde2e9c64c7274d
#
_entry.id   e1e8d2df71912b840fde2e9c64c7274d
#
_cell.length_a   1.000
_cell.length_b   1.000
_cell.length_c   1.000
_cell.angle_alpha   90.00
_cell.angle_beta   90.00
_cell.angle_gamma   90.00
#
_symmetry.space_group_name_H-M   'P 1'
#
loop_
_entity.id
_entity.type
_entity.pdbx_description
1 polymer ?
#
loop_
_entity_poly.entity_id
_entity_poly.type
_entity_poly.pdbx_seq_one_letter_code
_entity_poly.pdbx_strand_id
1 'polypeptide(L)'
;PYDQESLNLDLSGGNTTDIVQIADANIEGALKGKHAVNLLDYKNIAPNIFSDDMNYRNTIMQNFKSDGDDTQYFVTPHVVTDNAEKNYGSVIPTGYVVRWDLYKQIGCPEINNDDDYIEALKAMKEIYPKTEDGLETYAMSAYNDSDLHTYFFKGCLGEGYVNLEDGLYVQDAKTNDLVVDVYDKDEDVKTPFWSGVEFYNKLYREGLLDPDNFITQGEDLTEKYTKGQYLGGTVNWFY
;
A
#
# COMPACT_ATOMS: atom_id res chain seq x y z
N PRO A 1 8.12 6.51 14.50
CA PRO A 1 7.54 7.16 13.33
C PRO A 1 6.87 8.44 13.78
N TYR A 2 7.11 9.50 13.05
CA TYR A 2 6.42 10.76 13.26
C TYR A 2 4.95 10.54 12.89
N ASP A 3 4.05 10.62 13.85
CA ASP A 3 2.63 10.67 13.53
C ASP A 3 2.27 12.05 12.96
N GLN A 4 1.17 12.10 12.23
CA GLN A 4 0.72 13.29 11.52
C GLN A 4 0.47 14.48 12.46
N GLU A 5 -0.05 14.21 13.65
CA GLU A 5 -0.41 15.25 14.63
C GLU A 5 0.85 15.86 15.24
N SER A 6 1.83 15.05 15.63
CA SER A 6 3.14 15.50 16.10
C SER A 6 3.88 16.32 15.04
N LEU A 7 3.85 15.90 13.77
CA LEU A 7 4.44 16.66 12.68
C LEU A 7 3.80 18.04 12.53
N ASN A 8 2.47 18.12 12.56
CA ASN A 8 1.74 19.38 12.44
C ASN A 8 2.03 20.32 13.60
N LEU A 9 2.16 19.78 14.81
CA LEU A 9 2.53 20.56 16.01
C LEU A 9 3.96 21.10 15.91
N ASP A 10 4.92 20.30 15.48
CA ASP A 10 6.30 20.72 15.31
C ASP A 10 6.45 21.76 14.21
N LEU A 11 5.81 21.57 13.05
CA LEU A 11 5.77 22.54 11.97
C LEU A 11 5.17 23.88 12.44
N SER A 12 4.08 23.83 13.19
CA SER A 12 3.40 25.03 13.72
C SER A 12 4.19 25.71 14.83
N GLY A 13 4.93 24.93 15.63
CA GLY A 13 5.74 25.42 16.74
C GLY A 13 7.13 25.93 16.33
N GLY A 14 7.54 25.73 15.09
CA GLY A 14 8.88 26.08 14.61
C GLY A 14 10.00 25.20 15.21
N ASN A 15 9.68 24.05 15.73
CA ASN A 15 10.59 23.09 16.35
C ASN A 15 10.97 21.96 15.39
N THR A 16 11.18 22.26 14.13
CA THR A 16 11.52 21.26 13.14
C THR A 16 12.97 20.81 13.21
N THR A 17 13.20 19.55 12.98
CA THR A 17 14.52 19.02 12.69
C THR A 17 14.97 19.48 11.29
N ASP A 18 16.27 19.43 11.01
CA ASP A 18 16.83 19.89 9.73
C ASP A 18 16.28 19.11 8.53
N ILE A 19 15.94 17.83 8.71
CA ILE A 19 15.39 16.95 7.67
C ILE A 19 14.17 16.22 8.24
N VAL A 20 13.04 16.36 7.55
CA VAL A 20 11.77 15.74 7.93
C VAL A 20 11.20 14.93 6.79
N GLN A 21 10.77 13.71 7.08
CA GLN A 21 9.98 12.92 6.16
C GLN A 21 8.51 13.31 6.31
N ILE A 22 7.87 13.69 5.21
CA ILE A 22 6.45 14.04 5.19
C ILE A 22 5.69 13.15 4.20
N ALA A 23 4.44 12.89 4.50
CA ALA A 23 3.51 12.24 3.57
C ALA A 23 2.99 13.23 2.53
N ASP A 24 2.53 12.74 1.40
CA ASP A 24 2.00 13.55 0.29
C ASP A 24 0.87 14.49 0.74
N ALA A 25 -0.01 14.03 1.63
CA ALA A 25 -1.08 14.83 2.20
C ALA A 25 -0.62 16.12 2.92
N ASN A 26 0.66 16.18 3.33
CA ASN A 26 1.22 17.31 4.07
C ASN A 26 2.01 18.29 3.23
N ILE A 27 2.27 17.95 1.97
CA ILE A 27 3.10 18.77 1.07
C ILE A 27 2.50 20.17 0.92
N GLU A 28 1.21 20.26 0.65
CA GLU A 28 0.55 21.55 0.48
C GLU A 28 0.64 22.44 1.74
N GLY A 29 0.45 21.85 2.91
CA GLY A 29 0.61 22.55 4.21
C GLY A 29 2.04 23.03 4.43
N ALA A 30 3.03 22.20 4.13
CA ALA A 30 4.44 22.55 4.26
C ALA A 30 4.85 23.69 3.30
N LEU A 31 4.35 23.69 2.06
CA LEU A 31 4.58 24.75 1.09
C LEU A 31 3.91 26.08 1.53
N LYS A 32 2.64 26.05 1.87
CA LYS A 32 1.89 27.23 2.34
C LYS A 32 2.48 27.82 3.63
N GLY A 33 2.94 26.96 4.54
CA GLY A 33 3.60 27.35 5.78
C GLY A 33 5.05 27.82 5.61
N LYS A 34 5.64 27.67 4.42
CA LYS A 34 7.05 27.96 4.11
C LYS A 34 8.01 27.25 5.04
N HIS A 35 7.72 25.98 5.34
CA HIS A 35 8.51 25.14 6.23
C HIS A 35 9.68 24.44 5.50
N ALA A 36 9.76 24.52 4.19
CA ALA A 36 10.81 23.92 3.38
C ALA A 36 11.61 24.98 2.63
N VAL A 37 12.90 24.73 2.44
CA VAL A 37 13.79 25.59 1.65
C VAL A 37 13.79 25.18 0.19
N ASN A 38 14.00 26.10 -0.73
CA ASN A 38 14.20 25.75 -2.13
C ASN A 38 15.55 25.08 -2.32
N LEU A 39 15.56 23.80 -2.59
CA LEU A 39 16.76 22.97 -2.72
C LEU A 39 17.62 23.37 -3.93
N LEU A 40 17.05 24.00 -4.94
CA LEU A 40 17.78 24.48 -6.11
C LEU A 40 18.85 25.52 -5.73
N ASP A 41 18.63 26.29 -4.64
CA ASP A 41 19.61 27.25 -4.13
C ASP A 41 20.84 26.59 -3.52
N TYR A 42 20.77 25.29 -3.23
CA TYR A 42 21.79 24.50 -2.54
C TYR A 42 22.47 23.46 -3.45
N LYS A 43 22.32 23.54 -4.77
CA LYS A 43 22.93 22.59 -5.72
C LYS A 43 24.41 22.35 -5.52
N ASN A 44 25.15 23.41 -5.15
CA ASN A 44 26.59 23.30 -4.94
C ASN A 44 26.98 22.60 -3.62
N ILE A 45 26.05 22.52 -2.67
CA ILE A 45 26.29 21.93 -1.35
C ILE A 45 25.78 20.48 -1.32
N ALA A 46 24.72 20.21 -2.05
CA ALA A 46 24.08 18.91 -2.11
C ALA A 46 24.06 18.32 -3.54
N PRO A 47 25.24 18.11 -4.17
CA PRO A 47 25.31 17.69 -5.58
C PRO A 47 24.66 16.32 -5.85
N ASN A 48 24.64 15.44 -4.86
CA ASN A 48 24.04 14.10 -5.02
C ASN A 48 22.54 14.14 -5.24
N ILE A 49 21.84 15.15 -4.70
CA ILE A 49 20.40 15.34 -4.93
C ILE A 49 20.12 15.63 -6.41
N PHE A 50 21.06 16.27 -7.09
CA PHE A 50 20.94 16.74 -8.47
C PHE A 50 21.81 15.93 -9.45
N SER A 51 22.23 14.73 -9.08
CA SER A 51 22.92 13.83 -9.99
C SER A 51 22.01 13.36 -11.13
N ASP A 52 22.61 12.90 -12.22
CA ASP A 52 21.87 12.43 -13.41
C ASP A 52 20.90 11.30 -13.08
N ASP A 53 21.24 10.44 -12.12
CA ASP A 53 20.40 9.34 -11.66
C ASP A 53 19.09 9.82 -10.97
N MET A 54 19.09 11.05 -10.49
CA MET A 54 17.95 11.68 -9.83
C MET A 54 17.07 12.50 -10.79
N ASN A 55 17.44 12.67 -12.05
CA ASN A 55 16.77 13.58 -12.98
C ASN A 55 15.27 13.32 -13.10
N TYR A 56 14.85 12.07 -13.29
CA TYR A 56 13.44 11.73 -13.41
C TYR A 56 12.64 12.10 -12.13
N ARG A 57 13.20 11.76 -10.97
CA ARG A 57 12.57 12.02 -9.67
C ARG A 57 12.52 13.51 -9.36
N ASN A 58 13.58 14.24 -9.66
CA ASN A 58 13.63 15.68 -9.51
C ASN A 58 12.60 16.37 -10.42
N THR A 59 12.41 15.89 -11.64
CA THR A 59 11.37 16.39 -12.55
C THR A 59 9.98 16.27 -11.93
N ILE A 60 9.68 15.13 -11.29
CA ILE A 60 8.41 14.94 -10.57
C ILE A 60 8.30 15.95 -9.42
N MET A 61 9.33 16.09 -8.59
CA MET A 61 9.30 17.00 -7.45
C MET A 61 9.19 18.48 -7.86
N GLN A 62 9.78 18.85 -8.99
CA GLN A 62 9.68 20.21 -9.52
C GLN A 62 8.31 20.50 -10.14
N ASN A 63 7.70 19.55 -10.83
CA ASN A 63 6.46 19.77 -11.56
C ASN A 63 5.20 19.57 -10.70
N PHE A 64 5.23 18.64 -9.76
CA PHE A 64 4.04 18.21 -9.02
C PHE A 64 4.07 18.52 -7.53
N LYS A 65 5.24 18.78 -6.96
CA LYS A 65 5.45 18.98 -5.52
C LYS A 65 6.22 20.27 -5.26
N SER A 66 5.95 21.33 -6.01
CA SER A 66 6.65 22.61 -5.91
C SER A 66 5.69 23.78 -6.05
N ASP A 67 6.22 24.99 -5.88
CA ASP A 67 5.47 26.25 -5.88
C ASP A 67 5.70 27.05 -7.19
N GLY A 68 6.18 26.37 -8.23
CA GLY A 68 6.46 26.92 -9.55
C GLY A 68 7.65 26.24 -10.24
N ASP A 69 7.87 26.60 -11.50
CA ASP A 69 8.83 25.92 -12.40
C ASP A 69 10.29 25.97 -11.94
N ASP A 70 10.67 27.01 -11.19
CA ASP A 70 12.05 27.23 -10.71
C ASP A 70 12.23 26.85 -9.23
N THR A 71 11.43 25.93 -8.71
CA THR A 71 11.51 25.52 -7.31
C THR A 71 11.53 24.01 -7.15
N GLN A 72 12.22 23.56 -6.10
CA GLN A 72 12.18 22.18 -5.65
C GLN A 72 12.36 22.17 -4.13
N TYR A 73 11.36 21.75 -3.39
CA TYR A 73 11.37 21.74 -1.94
C TYR A 73 11.56 20.34 -1.36
N PHE A 74 11.30 19.32 -2.14
CA PHE A 74 11.30 17.93 -1.66
C PHE A 74 12.21 17.05 -2.51
N VAL A 75 12.66 15.97 -1.91
CA VAL A 75 13.32 14.86 -2.58
C VAL A 75 12.58 13.58 -2.26
N THR A 76 12.58 12.64 -3.20
CA THR A 76 12.01 11.33 -2.92
C THR A 76 12.89 10.57 -1.92
N PRO A 77 12.33 9.93 -0.90
CA PRO A 77 13.08 9.16 0.09
C PRO A 77 13.59 7.82 -0.45
N HIS A 78 13.25 7.45 -1.67
CA HIS A 78 13.64 6.17 -2.23
C HIS A 78 15.14 6.12 -2.50
N VAL A 79 15.76 5.04 -2.05
CA VAL A 79 17.17 4.77 -2.31
C VAL A 79 17.39 4.55 -3.80
N VAL A 80 18.28 5.35 -4.39
CA VAL A 80 18.77 5.11 -5.75
C VAL A 80 19.94 4.15 -5.62
N THR A 81 19.87 3.00 -6.27
CA THR A 81 21.00 2.10 -6.38
C THR A 81 21.87 2.49 -7.59
N ASP A 82 23.17 2.22 -7.53
CA ASP A 82 24.14 2.53 -8.59
C ASP A 82 23.85 1.86 -9.94
N ASN A 83 22.83 1.02 -10.00
CA ASN A 83 22.48 0.27 -11.19
C ASN A 83 20.97 0.37 -11.42
N ALA A 84 20.58 1.14 -12.43
CA ALA A 84 19.19 1.30 -12.85
C ALA A 84 18.50 -0.05 -13.17
N GLU A 85 19.25 -1.06 -13.64
CA GLU A 85 18.74 -2.41 -13.87
C GLU A 85 18.43 -3.16 -12.56
N LYS A 86 19.06 -2.77 -11.45
CA LYS A 86 18.79 -3.29 -10.11
C LYS A 86 17.84 -2.42 -9.31
N ASN A 87 17.50 -1.26 -9.81
CA ASN A 87 16.45 -0.41 -9.31
C ASN A 87 15.07 -0.99 -9.68
N TYR A 88 14.86 -2.23 -9.31
CA TYR A 88 13.50 -2.66 -9.05
C TYR A 88 13.06 -1.76 -7.91
N GLY A 89 12.37 -0.66 -8.22
CA GLY A 89 11.87 0.24 -7.22
C GLY A 89 11.35 -0.57 -6.04
N SER A 90 11.30 -0.04 -4.85
CA SER A 90 10.70 -0.78 -3.73
C SER A 90 9.25 -1.10 -4.11
N VAL A 91 9.12 -2.09 -4.98
CA VAL A 91 7.83 -2.70 -5.25
C VAL A 91 7.54 -3.41 -3.95
N ILE A 92 6.66 -2.83 -3.19
CA ILE A 92 6.06 -3.56 -2.09
C ILE A 92 5.38 -4.74 -2.78
N PRO A 93 5.89 -5.97 -2.64
CA PRO A 93 5.28 -7.10 -3.30
C PRO A 93 3.89 -7.27 -2.71
N THR A 94 2.89 -6.95 -3.51
CA THR A 94 1.50 -7.27 -3.20
C THR A 94 1.18 -8.61 -3.84
N GLY A 95 0.42 -9.43 -3.16
CA GLY A 95 0.09 -10.76 -3.65
C GLY A 95 -0.57 -11.60 -2.56
N TYR A 96 -0.83 -12.85 -2.87
CA TYR A 96 -1.31 -13.79 -1.87
C TYR A 96 -0.20 -14.12 -0.87
N VAL A 97 -0.45 -13.76 0.38
CA VAL A 97 0.45 -14.02 1.50
C VAL A 97 -0.21 -15.02 2.43
N VAL A 98 0.56 -15.99 2.91
CA VAL A 98 0.09 -17.05 3.80
C VAL A 98 1.07 -17.26 4.96
N ARG A 99 0.57 -17.67 6.09
CA ARG A 99 1.40 -18.19 7.18
C ARG A 99 2.05 -19.49 6.75
N TRP A 100 3.35 -19.41 6.48
CA TRP A 100 4.11 -20.51 5.90
C TRP A 100 4.13 -21.76 6.76
N ASP A 101 4.17 -21.60 8.09
CA ASP A 101 4.15 -22.70 9.05
C ASP A 101 2.88 -23.56 8.92
N LEU A 102 1.72 -22.92 8.78
CA LEU A 102 0.44 -23.59 8.61
C LEU A 102 0.23 -24.08 7.18
N TYR A 103 0.65 -23.32 6.19
CA TYR A 103 0.55 -23.70 4.78
C TYR A 103 1.29 -25.01 4.49
N LYS A 104 2.45 -25.21 5.11
CA LYS A 104 3.17 -26.51 5.04
C LYS A 104 2.36 -27.64 5.67
N GLN A 105 1.65 -27.41 6.75
CA GLN A 105 0.87 -28.42 7.44
C GLN A 105 -0.32 -28.91 6.61
N ILE A 106 -0.90 -28.05 5.79
CA ILE A 106 -1.97 -28.42 4.84
C ILE A 106 -1.45 -29.00 3.52
N GLY A 107 -0.14 -29.19 3.37
CA GLY A 107 0.47 -29.86 2.22
C GLY A 107 0.84 -28.95 1.05
N CYS A 108 0.91 -27.64 1.25
CA CYS A 108 1.27 -26.63 0.22
C CYS A 108 0.43 -26.79 -1.06
N PRO A 109 -0.90 -26.72 -1.00
CA PRO A 109 -1.73 -26.83 -2.19
C PRO A 109 -1.39 -25.74 -3.20
N GLU A 110 -1.46 -26.04 -4.48
CA GLU A 110 -1.22 -25.05 -5.53
C GLU A 110 -2.31 -23.98 -5.49
N ILE A 111 -1.90 -22.70 -5.58
CA ILE A 111 -2.79 -21.52 -5.59
C ILE A 111 -2.65 -20.85 -6.95
N ASN A 112 -3.67 -20.99 -7.79
CA ASN A 112 -3.70 -20.42 -9.14
C ASN A 112 -4.72 -19.27 -9.28
N ASN A 113 -5.65 -19.17 -8.34
CA ASN A 113 -6.75 -18.22 -8.37
C ASN A 113 -7.27 -17.93 -6.96
N ASP A 114 -8.26 -17.03 -6.85
CA ASP A 114 -8.87 -16.64 -5.59
C ASP A 114 -9.52 -17.80 -4.85
N ASP A 115 -10.15 -18.72 -5.56
CA ASP A 115 -10.83 -19.85 -4.96
C ASP A 115 -9.85 -20.81 -4.30
N ASP A 116 -8.75 -21.13 -4.97
CA ASP A 116 -7.68 -21.95 -4.41
C ASP A 116 -7.09 -21.30 -3.15
N TYR A 117 -6.91 -19.98 -3.17
CA TYR A 117 -6.41 -19.25 -2.02
C TYR A 117 -7.38 -19.28 -0.83
N ILE A 118 -8.67 -19.07 -1.08
CA ILE A 118 -9.72 -19.14 -0.05
C ILE A 118 -9.78 -20.54 0.57
N GLU A 119 -9.73 -21.60 -0.23
CA GLU A 119 -9.72 -22.97 0.27
C GLU A 119 -8.45 -23.27 1.09
N ALA A 120 -7.29 -22.78 0.70
CA ALA A 120 -6.07 -22.89 1.50
C ALA A 120 -6.21 -22.20 2.86
N LEU A 121 -6.73 -20.96 2.89
CA LEU A 121 -6.99 -20.22 4.13
C LEU A 121 -7.99 -20.94 5.04
N LYS A 122 -9.02 -21.53 4.46
CA LYS A 122 -10.03 -22.31 5.16
C LYS A 122 -9.41 -23.56 5.81
N ALA A 123 -8.63 -24.30 5.05
CA ALA A 123 -7.90 -25.48 5.56
C ALA A 123 -6.92 -25.08 6.69
N MET A 124 -6.22 -23.95 6.57
CA MET A 124 -5.37 -23.46 7.65
C MET A 124 -6.18 -23.07 8.90
N LYS A 125 -7.34 -22.46 8.74
CA LYS A 125 -8.23 -22.12 9.87
C LYS A 125 -8.76 -23.37 10.58
N GLU A 126 -9.06 -24.43 9.84
CA GLU A 126 -9.49 -25.72 10.43
C GLU A 126 -8.45 -26.32 11.36
N ILE A 127 -7.16 -26.27 11.00
CA ILE A 127 -6.07 -26.79 11.82
C ILE A 127 -5.56 -25.82 12.88
N TYR A 128 -5.85 -24.52 12.74
CA TYR A 128 -5.42 -23.48 13.64
C TYR A 128 -6.56 -22.46 13.90
N PRO A 129 -7.67 -22.92 14.54
CA PRO A 129 -8.83 -22.05 14.77
C PRO A 129 -8.59 -20.98 15.84
N LYS A 130 -7.58 -21.16 16.70
CA LYS A 130 -7.18 -20.24 17.76
C LYS A 130 -5.68 -20.16 17.86
N THR A 131 -5.18 -18.99 18.26
CA THR A 131 -3.77 -18.79 18.60
C THR A 131 -3.39 -19.55 19.88
N GLU A 132 -2.09 -19.62 20.20
CA GLU A 132 -1.61 -20.23 21.44
C GLU A 132 -2.22 -19.56 22.68
N ASP A 133 -2.50 -18.26 22.61
CA ASP A 133 -3.14 -17.48 23.67
C ASP A 133 -4.68 -17.62 23.69
N GLY A 134 -5.24 -18.46 22.82
CA GLY A 134 -6.67 -18.74 22.77
C GLY A 134 -7.51 -17.71 21.99
N LEU A 135 -6.89 -16.77 21.27
CA LEU A 135 -7.58 -15.80 20.42
C LEU A 135 -8.10 -16.47 19.14
N GLU A 136 -9.27 -16.07 18.69
CA GLU A 136 -9.81 -16.55 17.40
C GLU A 136 -8.91 -16.14 16.25
N THR A 137 -8.80 -17.04 15.24
CA THR A 137 -8.07 -16.76 14.01
C THR A 137 -9.01 -16.50 12.85
N TYR A 138 -8.54 -15.67 11.92
CA TYR A 138 -9.26 -15.30 10.71
C TYR A 138 -8.35 -15.48 9.51
N ALA A 139 -8.93 -15.66 8.33
CA ALA A 139 -8.12 -15.73 7.13
C ALA A 139 -7.36 -14.43 6.90
N MET A 140 -8.06 -13.31 6.94
CA MET A 140 -7.48 -11.97 6.83
C MET A 140 -8.46 -10.90 7.27
N SER A 141 -7.97 -9.65 7.30
CA SER A 141 -8.78 -8.44 7.28
C SER A 141 -8.65 -7.76 5.92
N ALA A 142 -9.70 -7.09 5.46
CA ALA A 142 -9.55 -6.05 4.47
C ALA A 142 -8.98 -4.83 5.19
N TYR A 143 -7.82 -4.36 4.74
CA TYR A 143 -7.20 -3.19 5.32
C TYR A 143 -8.07 -1.95 5.07
N ASN A 144 -8.46 -1.27 6.13
CA ASN A 144 -9.41 -0.15 6.07
C ASN A 144 -8.73 1.20 6.33
N ASP A 145 -7.58 1.43 5.68
CA ASP A 145 -6.86 2.70 5.84
C ASP A 145 -7.38 3.81 4.93
N SER A 146 -8.02 3.45 3.83
CA SER A 146 -8.64 4.40 2.92
C SER A 146 -9.81 3.76 2.18
N ASP A 147 -10.95 3.81 2.79
CA ASP A 147 -12.25 3.49 2.19
C ASP A 147 -12.27 2.29 1.22
N LEU A 148 -12.23 2.55 -0.08
CA LEU A 148 -12.35 1.54 -1.12
C LEU A 148 -11.02 0.98 -1.62
N HIS A 149 -9.90 1.49 -1.14
CA HIS A 149 -8.57 1.16 -1.63
C HIS A 149 -8.26 -0.35 -1.58
N THR A 150 -8.63 -1.00 -0.50
CA THR A 150 -8.46 -2.45 -0.33
C THR A 150 -9.11 -3.28 -1.43
N TYR A 151 -10.31 -2.90 -1.87
CA TYR A 151 -11.03 -3.62 -2.93
C TYR A 151 -10.32 -3.47 -4.27
N PHE A 152 -9.81 -2.27 -4.58
CA PHE A 152 -9.03 -2.04 -5.78
C PHE A 152 -7.71 -2.81 -5.77
N PHE A 153 -6.99 -2.77 -4.65
CA PHE A 153 -5.75 -3.53 -4.53
C PHE A 153 -5.97 -5.00 -4.81
N LYS A 154 -6.97 -5.59 -4.17
CA LYS A 154 -7.27 -7.00 -4.36
C LYS A 154 -7.71 -7.29 -5.80
N GLY A 155 -8.56 -6.45 -6.37
CA GLY A 155 -9.03 -6.64 -7.73
C GLY A 155 -7.94 -6.48 -8.79
N CYS A 156 -6.89 -5.70 -8.53
CA CYS A 156 -5.75 -5.58 -9.42
C CYS A 156 -4.76 -6.76 -9.31
N LEU A 157 -4.74 -7.47 -8.18
CA LEU A 157 -3.83 -8.59 -7.96
C LEU A 157 -4.14 -9.77 -8.89
N GLY A 158 -3.16 -10.19 -9.65
CA GLY A 158 -3.26 -11.35 -10.54
C GLY A 158 -4.07 -11.14 -11.82
N GLU A 159 -4.77 -10.03 -11.97
CA GLU A 159 -5.62 -9.75 -13.13
C GLU A 159 -4.93 -8.90 -14.21
N GLY A 160 -3.71 -8.44 -13.95
CA GLY A 160 -2.92 -7.67 -14.91
C GLY A 160 -3.29 -6.19 -14.97
N TYR A 161 -3.84 -5.66 -13.90
CA TYR A 161 -4.13 -4.23 -13.76
C TYR A 161 -3.15 -3.54 -12.83
N VAL A 162 -2.90 -2.27 -13.09
CA VAL A 162 -2.12 -1.37 -12.24
C VAL A 162 -3.07 -0.35 -11.63
N ASN A 163 -3.09 -0.27 -10.30
CA ASN A 163 -3.83 0.75 -9.60
C ASN A 163 -3.05 2.07 -9.64
N LEU A 164 -3.71 3.12 -10.11
CA LEU A 164 -3.19 4.48 -10.15
C LEU A 164 -4.09 5.37 -9.28
N GLU A 165 -3.51 6.33 -8.57
CA GLU A 165 -4.25 7.34 -7.80
C GLU A 165 -5.33 6.75 -6.87
N ASP A 166 -4.94 5.86 -5.97
CA ASP A 166 -5.81 5.28 -4.93
C ASP A 166 -7.14 4.69 -5.45
N GLY A 167 -7.08 4.05 -6.61
CA GLY A 167 -8.23 3.40 -7.23
C GLY A 167 -9.11 4.31 -8.07
N LEU A 168 -8.77 5.59 -8.22
CA LEU A 168 -9.49 6.49 -9.13
C LEU A 168 -9.23 6.12 -10.60
N TYR A 169 -8.06 5.59 -10.87
CA TYR A 169 -7.66 5.14 -12.19
C TYR A 169 -7.04 3.75 -12.12
N VAL A 170 -7.45 2.89 -13.01
CA VAL A 170 -6.90 1.55 -13.19
C VAL A 170 -6.41 1.41 -14.62
N GLN A 171 -5.23 0.90 -14.81
CA GLN A 171 -4.62 0.71 -16.12
C GLN A 171 -4.42 -0.78 -16.40
N ASP A 172 -4.84 -1.23 -17.58
CA ASP A 172 -4.49 -2.57 -18.07
C ASP A 172 -2.98 -2.62 -18.36
N ALA A 173 -2.25 -3.49 -17.69
CA ALA A 173 -0.80 -3.59 -17.82
C ALA A 173 -0.34 -4.12 -19.20
N LYS A 174 -1.23 -4.75 -19.97
CA LYS A 174 -0.91 -5.31 -21.30
C LYS A 174 -1.13 -4.30 -22.41
N THR A 175 -2.24 -3.55 -22.33
CA THR A 175 -2.63 -2.61 -23.37
C THR A 175 -2.24 -1.18 -23.06
N ASN A 176 -1.96 -0.86 -21.79
CA ASN A 176 -1.82 0.49 -21.24
C ASN A 176 -3.09 1.34 -21.34
N ASP A 177 -4.24 0.73 -21.61
CA ASP A 177 -5.50 1.44 -21.62
C ASP A 177 -5.98 1.75 -20.20
N LEU A 178 -6.55 2.94 -20.00
CA LEU A 178 -7.20 3.29 -18.75
C LEU A 178 -8.59 2.65 -18.70
N VAL A 179 -8.92 2.07 -17.56
CA VAL A 179 -10.29 1.66 -17.23
C VAL A 179 -11.05 2.92 -16.79
N VAL A 180 -11.92 3.41 -17.64
CA VAL A 180 -12.57 4.73 -17.47
C VAL A 180 -13.65 4.71 -16.41
N ASP A 181 -14.33 3.58 -16.23
CA ASP A 181 -15.37 3.44 -15.22
C ASP A 181 -15.10 2.20 -14.35
N VAL A 182 -14.33 2.41 -13.29
CA VAL A 182 -13.93 1.34 -12.36
C VAL A 182 -15.11 0.80 -11.54
N TYR A 183 -16.23 1.53 -11.45
CA TYR A 183 -17.43 1.15 -10.72
C TYR A 183 -18.52 0.59 -11.62
N ASP A 184 -18.27 0.44 -12.92
CA ASP A 184 -19.26 -0.09 -13.84
C ASP A 184 -19.76 -1.46 -13.37
N LYS A 185 -21.06 -1.61 -13.37
CA LYS A 185 -21.77 -2.82 -12.97
C LYS A 185 -22.29 -3.61 -14.16
N ASP A 186 -21.81 -3.30 -15.37
CA ASP A 186 -22.17 -4.09 -16.52
C ASP A 186 -21.73 -5.55 -16.28
N GLU A 187 -22.67 -6.47 -16.35
CA GLU A 187 -22.41 -7.90 -16.09
C GLU A 187 -21.37 -8.49 -17.06
N ASP A 188 -21.18 -7.84 -18.21
CA ASP A 188 -20.20 -8.24 -19.23
C ASP A 188 -18.80 -7.64 -18.96
N VAL A 189 -18.67 -6.67 -18.02
CA VAL A 189 -17.41 -5.98 -17.70
C VAL A 189 -17.11 -6.12 -16.21
N LYS A 190 -16.33 -7.12 -15.86
CA LYS A 190 -15.86 -7.30 -14.48
C LYS A 190 -14.67 -6.37 -14.21
N THR A 191 -14.94 -5.24 -13.56
CA THR A 191 -13.87 -4.32 -13.18
C THR A 191 -13.06 -4.84 -12.00
N PRO A 192 -11.78 -4.40 -11.82
CA PRO A 192 -10.99 -4.79 -10.66
C PRO A 192 -11.63 -4.47 -9.31
N PHE A 193 -12.39 -3.39 -9.21
CA PHE A 193 -13.12 -3.05 -7.99
C PHE A 193 -14.14 -4.15 -7.61
N TRP A 194 -15.00 -4.55 -8.54
CA TRP A 194 -16.00 -5.58 -8.27
C TRP A 194 -15.40 -6.96 -8.04
N SER A 195 -14.27 -7.25 -8.69
CA SER A 195 -13.47 -8.46 -8.39
C SER A 195 -13.03 -8.50 -6.94
N GLY A 196 -12.51 -7.37 -6.43
CA GLY A 196 -12.12 -7.25 -5.03
C GLY A 196 -13.31 -7.35 -4.07
N VAL A 197 -14.42 -6.69 -4.37
CA VAL A 197 -15.66 -6.79 -3.58
C VAL A 197 -16.16 -8.23 -3.52
N GLU A 198 -16.17 -8.94 -4.63
CA GLU A 198 -16.58 -10.35 -4.69
C GLU A 198 -15.70 -11.25 -3.83
N PHE A 199 -14.40 -11.06 -3.89
CA PHE A 199 -13.43 -11.79 -3.08
C PHE A 199 -13.69 -11.61 -1.57
N TYR A 200 -13.81 -10.39 -1.09
CA TYR A 200 -14.06 -10.13 0.34
C TYR A 200 -15.47 -10.56 0.76
N ASN A 201 -16.45 -10.43 -0.12
CA ASN A 201 -17.81 -10.96 0.14
C ASN A 201 -17.81 -12.48 0.31
N LYS A 202 -17.01 -13.19 -0.48
CA LYS A 202 -16.86 -14.64 -0.36
C LYS A 202 -16.21 -15.01 0.97
N LEU A 203 -15.11 -14.35 1.36
CA LEU A 203 -14.47 -14.53 2.67
C LEU A 203 -15.46 -14.28 3.83
N TYR A 204 -16.25 -13.21 3.72
CA TYR A 204 -17.26 -12.89 4.73
C TYR A 204 -18.31 -13.99 4.87
N ARG A 205 -18.86 -14.47 3.75
CA ARG A 205 -19.89 -15.53 3.75
C ARG A 205 -19.37 -16.85 4.30
N GLU A 206 -18.10 -17.16 4.12
CA GLU A 206 -17.44 -18.34 4.63
C GLU A 206 -17.01 -18.19 6.11
N GLY A 207 -17.25 -17.03 6.73
CA GLY A 207 -16.82 -16.76 8.11
C GLY A 207 -15.29 -16.69 8.28
N LEU A 208 -14.59 -16.34 7.22
CA LEU A 208 -13.13 -16.25 7.16
C LEU A 208 -12.62 -14.82 7.37
N LEU A 209 -13.43 -13.82 7.07
CA LEU A 209 -13.08 -12.43 7.26
C LEU A 209 -13.20 -12.04 8.75
N ASP A 210 -12.27 -11.21 9.23
CA ASP A 210 -12.33 -10.65 10.57
C ASP A 210 -13.65 -9.85 10.73
N PRO A 211 -14.50 -10.13 11.74
CA PRO A 211 -15.75 -9.40 11.94
C PRO A 211 -15.54 -7.92 12.26
N ASP A 212 -14.38 -7.55 12.82
CA ASP A 212 -14.02 -6.16 13.12
C ASP A 212 -13.47 -5.42 11.90
N ASN A 213 -13.44 -6.05 10.75
CA ASN A 213 -12.82 -5.58 9.50
C ASN A 213 -13.14 -4.12 9.15
N PHE A 214 -14.36 -3.66 9.42
CA PHE A 214 -14.80 -2.30 9.06
C PHE A 214 -14.43 -1.23 10.10
N ILE A 215 -13.91 -1.62 11.25
CA ILE A 215 -13.55 -0.72 12.34
C ILE A 215 -12.09 -0.83 12.76
N THR A 216 -11.38 -1.85 12.30
CA THR A 216 -9.97 -2.09 12.62
C THR A 216 -9.09 -1.02 11.99
N GLN A 217 -8.31 -0.32 12.79
CA GLN A 217 -7.33 0.66 12.36
C GLN A 217 -5.96 0.00 12.14
N GLY A 218 -5.01 0.71 11.52
CA GLY A 218 -3.70 0.16 11.17
C GLY A 218 -2.91 -0.41 12.35
N GLU A 219 -2.97 0.23 13.52
CA GLU A 219 -2.31 -0.26 14.73
C GLU A 219 -2.93 -1.55 15.26
N ASP A 220 -4.26 -1.62 15.32
CA ASP A 220 -5.00 -2.83 15.74
C ASP A 220 -4.75 -3.98 14.78
N LEU A 221 -4.67 -3.69 13.47
CA LEU A 221 -4.35 -4.67 12.44
C LEU A 221 -2.96 -5.26 12.67
N THR A 222 -1.95 -4.40 12.90
CA THR A 222 -0.58 -4.81 13.22
C THR A 222 -0.53 -5.67 14.50
N GLU A 223 -1.28 -5.30 15.52
CA GLU A 223 -1.38 -6.08 16.75
C GLU A 223 -1.97 -7.47 16.49
N LYS A 224 -3.06 -7.57 15.74
CA LYS A 224 -3.67 -8.86 15.38
C LYS A 224 -2.73 -9.75 14.56
N TYR A 225 -1.97 -9.19 13.62
CA TYR A 225 -0.90 -9.93 12.91
C TYR A 225 0.18 -10.41 13.86
N THR A 226 0.70 -9.55 14.73
CA THR A 226 1.74 -9.89 15.72
C THR A 226 1.28 -11.00 16.66
N LYS A 227 0.00 -11.02 17.03
CA LYS A 227 -0.60 -12.09 17.84
C LYS A 227 -0.92 -13.37 17.06
N GLY A 228 -0.65 -13.41 15.75
CA GLY A 228 -0.87 -14.58 14.91
C GLY A 228 -2.34 -14.89 14.61
N GLN A 229 -3.22 -13.89 14.71
CA GLN A 229 -4.65 -14.07 14.45
C GLN A 229 -4.98 -14.15 12.96
N TYR A 230 -4.13 -13.62 12.06
CA TYR A 230 -4.35 -13.72 10.63
C TYR A 230 -3.53 -14.83 9.99
N LEU A 231 -4.15 -15.57 9.08
CA LEU A 231 -3.58 -16.73 8.39
C LEU A 231 -3.00 -16.36 7.04
N GLY A 232 -3.42 -15.24 6.49
CA GLY A 232 -2.99 -14.71 5.20
C GLY A 232 -3.21 -13.21 5.08
N GLY A 233 -3.04 -12.70 3.86
CA GLY A 233 -3.24 -11.29 3.54
C GLY A 233 -2.97 -11.01 2.07
N THR A 234 -3.14 -9.77 1.67
CA THR A 234 -2.86 -9.30 0.31
C THR A 234 -1.73 -8.28 0.25
N VAL A 235 -1.31 -7.76 1.40
CA VAL A 235 -0.22 -6.78 1.54
C VAL A 235 0.78 -7.26 2.58
N ASN A 236 2.05 -6.91 2.41
CA ASN A 236 3.15 -7.50 3.17
C ASN A 236 3.84 -6.57 4.19
N TRP A 237 3.39 -5.34 4.36
CA TRP A 237 4.02 -4.42 5.32
C TRP A 237 3.54 -4.57 6.77
N PHE A 238 2.68 -5.53 7.05
CA PHE A 238 2.20 -5.85 8.40
C PHE A 238 2.88 -7.08 9.02
N TYR A 239 3.88 -7.67 8.38
CA TYR A 239 4.54 -8.91 8.81
C TYR A 239 5.90 -8.65 9.43
#